data_4973a15938cea9ef44b2c33ffe5d681b
#
_entry.id   4973a15938cea9ef44b2c33ffe5d681b
#
_cell.length_a   1.000
_cell.length_b   1.000
_cell.length_c   1.000
_cell.angle_alpha   90.00
_cell.angle_beta   90.00
_cell.angle_gamma   90.00
#
_symmetry.space_group_name_H-M   'P 1'
#
loop_
_entity.id
_entity.type
_entity.pdbx_description
1 polymer ?
#
loop_
_entity_poly.entity_id
_entity_poly.type
_entity_poly.pdbx_seq_one_letter_code
_entity_poly.pdbx_strand_id
1 'polypeptide(L)'
;MSDSKPRTAHSEQPPLPDKVIAIHEALGAAKIPHALGGALALAYYATPRATIDIDLNVFVPAERWQEVVAALGPLGIAIDALEPAALERDGQCRLWWGDNPVDLFFSYDPIHDEMRREARRVPFGGTTVSILSPEHLVVCKAMFDRRKDWLDIEQMLLATDDLRIDEVEQWLERMAGERDPRLAHLAALKAHA
;
A
#
# COMPACT_ATOMS: atom_id res chain seq x y z
N MET A 1 -48.77 15.14 -8.40
CA MET A 1 -47.81 14.77 -9.43
C MET A 1 -46.54 14.36 -8.69
N SER A 2 -46.29 13.05 -8.62
CA SER A 2 -45.19 12.46 -7.83
C SER A 2 -43.97 12.39 -8.73
N ASP A 3 -42.93 13.17 -8.41
CA ASP A 3 -41.64 13.14 -9.08
C ASP A 3 -40.83 11.99 -8.50
N SER A 4 -40.96 10.82 -9.09
CA SER A 4 -40.11 9.68 -8.81
C SER A 4 -38.84 9.83 -9.62
N LYS A 5 -37.74 10.23 -8.94
CA LYS A 5 -36.38 10.21 -9.48
C LYS A 5 -36.05 8.78 -9.96
N PRO A 6 -35.55 8.57 -11.19
CA PRO A 6 -35.22 7.24 -11.65
C PRO A 6 -34.05 6.69 -10.79
N ARG A 7 -34.25 5.52 -10.16
CA ARG A 7 -33.20 4.74 -9.53
C ARG A 7 -32.24 4.31 -10.63
N THR A 8 -31.09 4.98 -10.74
CA THR A 8 -29.94 4.45 -11.47
C THR A 8 -29.60 3.09 -10.87
N ALA A 9 -29.59 2.05 -11.69
CA ALA A 9 -29.12 0.72 -11.31
C ALA A 9 -27.68 0.87 -10.81
N HIS A 10 -27.46 0.68 -9.50
CA HIS A 10 -26.14 0.46 -8.97
C HIS A 10 -25.68 -0.89 -9.55
N SER A 11 -24.80 -0.87 -10.54
CA SER A 11 -24.03 -2.06 -10.86
C SER A 11 -23.33 -2.46 -9.56
N GLU A 12 -23.63 -3.66 -9.04
CA GLU A 12 -22.99 -4.14 -7.82
C GLU A 12 -21.48 -4.10 -8.01
N GLN A 13 -20.83 -3.22 -7.27
CA GLN A 13 -19.37 -3.13 -7.28
C GLN A 13 -18.80 -4.40 -6.67
N PRO A 14 -17.72 -4.99 -7.23
CA PRO A 14 -17.09 -6.14 -6.62
C PRO A 14 -16.67 -5.86 -5.17
N PRO A 15 -16.73 -6.85 -4.27
CA PRO A 15 -16.24 -6.70 -2.91
C PRO A 15 -14.72 -6.44 -2.92
N LEU A 16 -14.21 -5.84 -1.84
CA LEU A 16 -12.80 -5.45 -1.71
C LEU A 16 -11.80 -6.57 -2.06
N PRO A 17 -11.99 -7.83 -1.61
CA PRO A 17 -11.07 -8.91 -1.97
C PRO A 17 -11.00 -9.17 -3.48
N ASP A 18 -12.13 -9.13 -4.18
CA ASP A 18 -12.17 -9.35 -5.62
C ASP A 18 -11.49 -8.20 -6.38
N LYS A 19 -11.63 -6.97 -5.89
CA LYS A 19 -10.91 -5.80 -6.42
C LYS A 19 -9.39 -5.96 -6.29
N VAL A 20 -8.92 -6.41 -5.13
CA VAL A 20 -7.50 -6.67 -4.88
C VAL A 20 -6.96 -7.72 -5.85
N ILE A 21 -7.69 -8.83 -6.03
CA ILE A 21 -7.31 -9.90 -6.97
C ILE A 21 -7.24 -9.37 -8.40
N ALA A 22 -8.27 -8.66 -8.84
CA ALA A 22 -8.33 -8.12 -10.20
C ALA A 22 -7.19 -7.12 -10.48
N ILE A 23 -6.84 -6.25 -9.53
CA ILE A 23 -5.68 -5.35 -9.63
C ILE A 23 -4.39 -6.17 -9.75
N HIS A 24 -4.21 -7.18 -8.89
CA HIS A 24 -3.03 -8.04 -8.90
C HIS A 24 -2.87 -8.75 -10.26
N GLU A 25 -3.93 -9.31 -10.78
CA GLU A 25 -3.94 -9.99 -12.08
C GLU A 25 -3.65 -9.03 -13.25
N ALA A 26 -4.27 -7.85 -13.26
CA ALA A 26 -4.09 -6.85 -14.31
C ALA A 26 -2.63 -6.35 -14.36
N LEU A 27 -2.04 -6.02 -13.21
CA LEU A 27 -0.65 -5.60 -13.14
C LEU A 27 0.31 -6.75 -13.45
N GLY A 28 -0.01 -7.97 -13.03
CA GLY A 28 0.75 -9.17 -13.36
C GLY A 28 0.77 -9.45 -14.86
N ALA A 29 -0.37 -9.36 -15.53
CA ALA A 29 -0.50 -9.50 -16.99
C ALA A 29 0.31 -8.43 -17.75
N ALA A 30 0.34 -7.20 -17.23
CA ALA A 30 1.15 -6.10 -17.75
C ALA A 30 2.64 -6.20 -17.36
N LYS A 31 3.04 -7.21 -16.59
CA LYS A 31 4.41 -7.40 -16.06
C LYS A 31 4.91 -6.21 -15.24
N ILE A 32 4.01 -5.54 -14.54
CA ILE A 32 4.32 -4.45 -13.61
C ILE A 32 4.53 -5.08 -12.22
N PRO A 33 5.78 -5.05 -11.69
CA PRO A 33 6.05 -5.59 -10.36
C PRO A 33 5.40 -4.71 -9.31
N HIS A 34 4.72 -5.35 -8.33
CA HIS A 34 3.95 -4.65 -7.31
C HIS A 34 3.81 -5.49 -6.03
N ALA A 35 3.47 -4.83 -4.92
CA ALA A 35 3.10 -5.47 -3.66
C ALA A 35 2.04 -4.64 -2.93
N LEU A 36 1.13 -5.32 -2.23
CA LEU A 36 0.19 -4.67 -1.33
C LEU A 36 0.92 -4.16 -0.09
N GLY A 37 0.51 -3.00 0.39
CA GLY A 37 0.95 -2.37 1.62
C GLY A 37 -0.20 -2.20 2.61
N GLY A 38 -0.10 -1.16 3.42
CA GLY A 38 -1.17 -0.68 4.30
C GLY A 38 -1.79 -1.72 5.22
N ALA A 39 -3.10 -1.66 5.39
CA ALA A 39 -3.83 -2.56 6.28
C ALA A 39 -3.99 -3.98 5.71
N LEU A 40 -3.96 -4.13 4.38
CA LEU A 40 -4.04 -5.45 3.74
C LEU A 40 -2.78 -6.29 4.03
N ALA A 41 -1.59 -5.69 3.93
CA ALA A 41 -0.35 -6.35 4.30
C ALA A 41 -0.24 -6.56 5.82
N LEU A 42 -0.67 -5.57 6.62
CA LEU A 42 -0.68 -5.66 8.09
C LEU A 42 -1.39 -6.91 8.60
N ALA A 43 -2.49 -7.32 7.96
CA ALA A 43 -3.29 -8.47 8.37
C ALA A 43 -2.51 -9.81 8.40
N TYR A 44 -1.32 -9.86 7.80
CA TYR A 44 -0.43 -11.02 7.84
C TYR A 44 0.63 -10.97 8.94
N TYR A 45 0.78 -9.81 9.60
CA TYR A 45 1.83 -9.56 10.59
C TYR A 45 1.30 -9.18 11.98
N ALA A 46 0.04 -8.76 12.07
CA ALA A 46 -0.59 -8.33 13.31
C ALA A 46 -2.09 -8.57 13.27
N THR A 47 -2.82 -8.17 14.33
CA THR A 47 -4.27 -8.26 14.37
C THR A 47 -4.90 -7.49 13.21
N PRO A 48 -5.70 -8.15 12.35
CA PRO A 48 -6.36 -7.50 11.23
C PRO A 48 -7.31 -6.39 11.70
N ARG A 49 -7.31 -5.26 10.99
CA ARG A 49 -8.31 -4.19 11.16
C ARG A 49 -9.07 -3.93 9.87
N ALA A 50 -10.29 -3.43 10.00
CA ALA A 50 -11.09 -3.08 8.84
C ALA A 50 -10.40 -1.99 7.99
N THR A 51 -10.49 -2.15 6.67
CA THR A 51 -10.04 -1.16 5.68
C THR A 51 -10.96 -1.19 4.47
N ILE A 52 -11.07 -0.05 3.80
CA ILE A 52 -11.65 0.09 2.47
C ILE A 52 -10.59 0.51 1.45
N ASP A 53 -9.38 0.86 1.94
CA ASP A 53 -8.26 1.34 1.14
C ASP A 53 -7.49 0.16 0.53
N ILE A 54 -7.03 0.31 -0.70
CA ILE A 54 -6.10 -0.59 -1.38
C ILE A 54 -4.79 0.17 -1.54
N ASP A 55 -3.83 -0.08 -0.65
CA ASP A 55 -2.48 0.50 -0.72
C ASP A 55 -1.60 -0.39 -1.59
N LEU A 56 -1.04 0.16 -2.67
CA LEU A 56 -0.28 -0.60 -3.66
C LEU A 56 1.05 0.07 -3.97
N ASN A 57 2.14 -0.61 -3.65
CA ASN A 57 3.47 -0.22 -4.09
C ASN A 57 3.70 -0.80 -5.50
N VAL A 58 3.94 0.07 -6.48
CA VAL A 58 4.29 -0.31 -7.85
C VAL A 58 5.78 -0.04 -8.09
N PHE A 59 6.54 -1.10 -8.35
CA PHE A 59 8.00 -1.02 -8.43
C PHE A 59 8.48 -0.61 -9.81
N VAL A 60 7.91 0.50 -10.29
CA VAL A 60 8.32 1.24 -11.49
C VAL A 60 8.41 2.72 -11.14
N PRO A 61 9.27 3.52 -11.80
CA PRO A 61 9.38 4.94 -11.53
C PRO A 61 8.10 5.70 -11.93
N ALA A 62 7.87 6.85 -11.29
CA ALA A 62 6.65 7.65 -11.46
C ALA A 62 6.42 8.07 -12.92
N GLU A 63 7.47 8.29 -13.71
CA GLU A 63 7.41 8.64 -15.13
C GLU A 63 6.76 7.56 -15.99
N ARG A 64 6.63 6.33 -15.48
CA ARG A 64 5.95 5.21 -16.14
C ARG A 64 4.50 5.02 -15.68
N TRP A 65 3.91 6.02 -15.05
CA TRP A 65 2.56 5.96 -14.52
C TRP A 65 1.51 5.56 -15.58
N GLN A 66 1.71 5.96 -16.85
CA GLN A 66 0.79 5.64 -17.95
C GLN A 66 0.63 4.13 -18.16
N GLU A 67 1.70 3.36 -17.96
CA GLU A 67 1.65 1.88 -18.09
C GLU A 67 0.79 1.28 -16.99
N VAL A 68 0.91 1.79 -15.77
CA VAL A 68 0.11 1.35 -14.60
C VAL A 68 -1.36 1.67 -14.81
N VAL A 69 -1.67 2.90 -15.23
CA VAL A 69 -3.04 3.34 -15.50
C VAL A 69 -3.65 2.59 -16.68
N ALA A 70 -2.88 2.31 -17.74
CA ALA A 70 -3.36 1.51 -18.86
C ALA A 70 -3.72 0.08 -18.46
N ALA A 71 -3.00 -0.51 -17.49
CA ALA A 71 -3.32 -1.83 -16.95
C ALA A 71 -4.58 -1.81 -16.06
N LEU A 72 -4.77 -0.75 -15.29
CA LEU A 72 -5.88 -0.64 -14.32
C LEU A 72 -7.18 -0.09 -14.92
N GLY A 73 -7.10 0.71 -15.98
CA GLY A 73 -8.27 1.36 -16.61
C GLY A 73 -9.39 0.40 -17.00
N PRO A 74 -9.12 -0.77 -17.61
CA PRO A 74 -10.16 -1.74 -17.98
C PRO A 74 -10.98 -2.28 -16.80
N LEU A 75 -10.49 -2.15 -15.56
CA LEU A 75 -11.21 -2.54 -14.34
C LEU A 75 -12.29 -1.53 -13.92
N GLY A 76 -12.37 -0.37 -14.57
CA GLY A 76 -13.29 0.70 -14.19
C GLY A 76 -12.82 1.56 -13.04
N ILE A 77 -11.51 1.60 -12.79
CA ILE A 77 -10.88 2.51 -11.82
C ILE A 77 -10.91 3.92 -12.42
N ALA A 78 -11.42 4.89 -11.65
CA ALA A 78 -11.52 6.28 -12.10
C ALA A 78 -10.12 6.93 -12.11
N ILE A 79 -9.70 7.35 -13.30
CA ILE A 79 -8.41 7.99 -13.56
C ILE A 79 -8.54 9.47 -13.95
N ASP A 80 -9.77 9.95 -14.13
CA ASP A 80 -10.05 11.31 -14.65
C ASP A 80 -9.55 12.42 -13.73
N ALA A 81 -9.38 12.13 -12.43
CA ALA A 81 -8.87 13.08 -11.44
C ALA A 81 -7.32 13.00 -11.26
N LEU A 82 -6.64 12.21 -12.07
CA LEU A 82 -5.19 12.08 -11.99
C LEU A 82 -4.51 13.37 -12.48
N GLU A 83 -3.63 13.91 -11.64
CA GLU A 83 -2.78 15.05 -12.00
C GLU A 83 -1.33 14.54 -12.26
N PRO A 84 -0.92 14.36 -13.52
CA PRO A 84 0.37 13.77 -13.87
C PRO A 84 1.57 14.48 -13.23
N ALA A 85 1.58 15.82 -13.25
CA ALA A 85 2.68 16.59 -12.67
C ALA A 85 2.78 16.46 -11.14
N ALA A 86 1.65 16.29 -10.45
CA ALA A 86 1.64 16.02 -9.02
C ALA A 86 2.14 14.60 -8.73
N LEU A 87 1.69 13.61 -9.52
CA LEU A 87 2.14 12.23 -9.39
C LEU A 87 3.66 12.10 -9.59
N GLU A 88 4.19 12.69 -10.66
CA GLU A 88 5.63 12.63 -10.95
C GLU A 88 6.48 13.33 -9.89
N ARG A 89 5.97 14.42 -9.31
CA ARG A 89 6.63 15.14 -8.21
C ARG A 89 6.59 14.38 -6.89
N ASP A 90 5.42 13.82 -6.55
CA ASP A 90 5.14 13.27 -5.22
C ASP A 90 5.36 11.75 -5.16
N GLY A 91 5.55 11.08 -6.31
CA GLY A 91 5.75 9.64 -6.42
C GLY A 91 4.53 8.80 -5.99
N GLN A 92 3.35 9.43 -5.89
CA GLN A 92 2.14 8.76 -5.43
C GLN A 92 0.88 9.40 -6.00
N CYS A 93 -0.20 8.62 -6.08
CA CYS A 93 -1.53 9.16 -6.41
C CYS A 93 -2.63 8.31 -5.79
N ARG A 94 -3.80 8.92 -5.63
CA ARG A 94 -5.04 8.24 -5.23
C ARG A 94 -5.97 8.15 -6.42
N LEU A 95 -6.40 6.93 -6.73
CA LEU A 95 -7.45 6.61 -7.67
C LEU A 95 -8.67 6.09 -6.91
N TRP A 96 -9.79 5.89 -7.61
CA TRP A 96 -11.02 5.39 -7.00
C TRP A 96 -11.61 4.25 -7.81
N TRP A 97 -11.99 3.18 -7.13
CA TRP A 97 -12.78 2.10 -7.69
C TRP A 97 -14.11 2.00 -6.94
N GLY A 98 -15.13 2.74 -7.42
CA GLY A 98 -16.34 2.96 -6.65
C GLY A 98 -16.03 3.69 -5.34
N ASP A 99 -16.40 3.09 -4.21
CA ASP A 99 -16.15 3.67 -2.89
C ASP A 99 -14.78 3.29 -2.28
N ASN A 100 -13.97 2.52 -2.99
CA ASN A 100 -12.65 2.10 -2.51
C ASN A 100 -11.55 3.01 -3.07
N PRO A 101 -10.79 3.70 -2.22
CA PRO A 101 -9.56 4.35 -2.65
C PRO A 101 -8.51 3.30 -3.04
N VAL A 102 -7.78 3.60 -4.12
CA VAL A 102 -6.62 2.83 -4.60
C VAL A 102 -5.44 3.78 -4.57
N ASP A 103 -4.59 3.64 -3.56
CA ASP A 103 -3.39 4.45 -3.37
C ASP A 103 -2.20 3.76 -4.04
N LEU A 104 -1.63 4.42 -5.04
CA LEU A 104 -0.45 3.96 -5.76
C LEU A 104 0.79 4.70 -5.26
N PHE A 105 1.83 3.94 -4.90
CA PHE A 105 3.14 4.44 -4.50
C PHE A 105 4.18 3.94 -5.50
N PHE A 106 4.86 4.86 -6.18
CA PHE A 106 5.85 4.58 -7.21
C PHE A 106 7.26 4.56 -6.65
N SER A 107 8.18 3.94 -7.38
CA SER A 107 9.59 3.88 -6.98
C SER A 107 10.30 5.20 -7.24
N TYR A 108 10.95 5.75 -6.22
CA TYR A 108 11.79 6.95 -6.29
C TYR A 108 13.04 6.88 -5.41
N ASP A 109 13.20 5.82 -4.61
CA ASP A 109 14.30 5.63 -3.67
C ASP A 109 14.81 4.18 -3.74
N PRO A 110 16.09 3.89 -3.46
CA PRO A 110 16.65 2.55 -3.43
C PRO A 110 15.91 1.55 -2.53
N ILE A 111 15.20 1.99 -1.50
CA ILE A 111 14.37 1.12 -0.66
C ILE A 111 13.33 0.34 -1.48
N HIS A 112 12.82 0.91 -2.58
CA HIS A 112 11.80 0.26 -3.40
C HIS A 112 12.35 -0.98 -4.14
N ASP A 113 13.66 -1.01 -4.45
CA ASP A 113 14.31 -2.19 -5.01
C ASP A 113 14.39 -3.31 -3.95
N GLU A 114 14.66 -2.96 -2.68
CA GLU A 114 14.62 -3.90 -1.57
C GLU A 114 13.20 -4.40 -1.31
N MET A 115 12.22 -3.49 -1.24
CA MET A 115 10.81 -3.84 -1.09
C MET A 115 10.37 -4.85 -2.15
N ARG A 116 10.80 -4.65 -3.41
CA ARG A 116 10.51 -5.56 -4.51
C ARG A 116 11.17 -6.93 -4.32
N ARG A 117 12.43 -6.97 -3.89
CA ARG A 117 13.19 -8.22 -3.69
C ARG A 117 12.65 -9.04 -2.51
N GLU A 118 12.24 -8.37 -1.45
CA GLU A 118 11.80 -9.00 -0.20
C GLU A 118 10.28 -9.10 -0.07
N ALA A 119 9.52 -8.70 -1.10
CA ALA A 119 8.06 -8.86 -1.11
C ALA A 119 7.70 -10.33 -0.88
N ARG A 120 6.79 -10.56 0.08
CA ARG A 120 6.35 -11.91 0.45
C ARG A 120 5.13 -12.32 -0.35
N ARG A 121 5.11 -13.54 -0.83
CA ARG A 121 3.94 -14.13 -1.50
C ARG A 121 3.06 -14.83 -0.48
N VAL A 122 1.79 -14.42 -0.41
CA VAL A 122 0.84 -14.92 0.58
C VAL A 122 -0.48 -15.35 -0.06
N PRO A 123 -1.19 -16.36 0.50
CA PRO A 123 -2.53 -16.72 0.05
C PRO A 123 -3.52 -15.56 0.26
N PHE A 124 -4.36 -15.29 -0.74
CA PHE A 124 -5.41 -14.27 -0.67
C PHE A 124 -6.59 -14.66 -1.56
N GLY A 125 -7.78 -14.89 -0.98
CA GLY A 125 -9.01 -15.15 -1.75
C GLY A 125 -8.92 -16.27 -2.79
N GLY A 126 -8.17 -17.33 -2.53
CA GLY A 126 -7.98 -18.47 -3.45
C GLY A 126 -6.85 -18.30 -4.48
N THR A 127 -6.16 -17.16 -4.48
CA THR A 127 -4.94 -16.90 -5.26
C THR A 127 -3.75 -16.58 -4.35
N THR A 128 -2.63 -16.16 -4.93
CA THR A 128 -1.43 -15.71 -4.22
C THR A 128 -1.10 -14.30 -4.66
N VAL A 129 -1.00 -13.38 -3.70
CA VAL A 129 -0.61 -11.99 -3.95
C VAL A 129 0.76 -11.68 -3.32
N SER A 130 1.38 -10.59 -3.77
CA SER A 130 2.60 -10.07 -3.14
C SER A 130 2.22 -8.99 -2.13
N ILE A 131 2.84 -9.04 -0.94
CA ILE A 131 2.74 -8.02 0.11
C ILE A 131 4.13 -7.51 0.48
N LEU A 132 4.25 -6.31 1.02
CA LEU A 132 5.50 -5.83 1.60
C LEU A 132 5.97 -6.77 2.72
N SER A 133 7.29 -6.92 2.88
CA SER A 133 7.85 -7.57 4.08
C SER A 133 7.49 -6.79 5.34
N PRO A 134 7.55 -7.38 6.54
CA PRO A 134 7.18 -6.67 7.76
C PRO A 134 8.11 -5.48 8.01
N GLU A 135 9.41 -5.58 7.73
CA GLU A 135 10.37 -4.48 7.86
C GLU A 135 9.96 -3.28 7.00
N HIS A 136 9.72 -3.52 5.71
CA HIS A 136 9.36 -2.46 4.78
C HIS A 136 7.97 -1.86 5.08
N LEU A 137 7.03 -2.67 5.58
CA LEU A 137 5.75 -2.16 6.02
C LEU A 137 5.90 -1.24 7.24
N VAL A 138 6.77 -1.59 8.20
CA VAL A 138 7.10 -0.73 9.35
C VAL A 138 7.74 0.57 8.89
N VAL A 139 8.71 0.52 7.96
CA VAL A 139 9.33 1.74 7.40
C VAL A 139 8.28 2.65 6.77
N CYS A 140 7.41 2.11 5.89
CA CYS A 140 6.35 2.90 5.28
C CYS A 140 5.44 3.55 6.31
N LYS A 141 5.02 2.80 7.35
CA LYS A 141 4.16 3.32 8.42
C LYS A 141 4.87 4.41 9.24
N ALA A 142 6.12 4.21 9.60
CA ALA A 142 6.91 5.23 10.31
C ALA A 142 7.09 6.49 9.46
N MET A 143 7.29 6.37 8.14
CA MET A 143 7.39 7.51 7.24
C MET A 143 6.08 8.30 7.12
N PHE A 144 4.92 7.65 7.20
CA PHE A 144 3.62 8.34 7.27
C PHE A 144 3.39 9.05 8.61
N ASP A 145 3.99 8.56 9.69
CA ASP A 145 4.04 9.18 11.03
C ASP A 145 2.67 9.58 11.63
N ARG A 146 1.59 8.85 11.27
CA ARG A 146 0.25 9.08 11.84
C ARG A 146 0.08 8.23 13.11
N ARG A 147 -0.74 8.70 14.05
CA ARG A 147 -1.03 7.96 15.29
C ARG A 147 -1.45 6.51 15.03
N LYS A 148 -2.28 6.26 14.01
CA LYS A 148 -2.72 4.89 13.65
C LYS A 148 -1.56 4.03 13.16
N ASP A 149 -0.57 4.62 12.48
CA ASP A 149 0.58 3.89 11.94
C ASP A 149 1.49 3.42 13.07
N TRP A 150 1.68 4.20 14.10
CA TRP A 150 2.44 3.81 15.29
C TRP A 150 1.76 2.71 16.10
N LEU A 151 0.42 2.72 16.20
CA LEU A 151 -0.34 1.60 16.80
C LEU A 151 -0.18 0.31 15.99
N ASP A 152 -0.21 0.41 14.66
CA ASP A 152 0.03 -0.75 13.79
C ASP A 152 1.47 -1.28 13.97
N ILE A 153 2.48 -0.40 14.09
CA ILE A 153 3.89 -0.77 14.35
C ILE A 153 4.02 -1.49 15.69
N GLU A 154 3.43 -0.94 16.76
CA GLU A 154 3.44 -1.57 18.08
C GLU A 154 2.89 -3.01 18.02
N GLN A 155 1.77 -3.21 17.35
CA GLN A 155 1.19 -4.55 17.18
C GLN A 155 2.08 -5.49 16.35
N MET A 156 2.77 -4.98 15.33
CA MET A 156 3.72 -5.76 14.54
C MET A 156 4.94 -6.18 15.38
N LEU A 157 5.45 -5.29 16.23
CA LEU A 157 6.56 -5.59 17.15
C LEU A 157 6.19 -6.72 18.14
N LEU A 158 4.92 -6.75 18.60
CA LEU A 158 4.44 -7.76 19.55
C LEU A 158 4.10 -9.10 18.88
N ALA A 159 3.76 -9.12 17.60
CA ALA A 159 3.21 -10.30 16.92
C ALA A 159 4.17 -10.96 15.92
N THR A 160 5.28 -10.31 15.56
CA THR A 160 6.20 -10.79 14.52
C THR A 160 7.59 -11.04 15.12
N ASP A 161 7.83 -12.28 15.54
CA ASP A 161 9.05 -12.68 16.24
C ASP A 161 10.34 -12.47 15.43
N ASP A 162 10.27 -12.56 14.09
CA ASP A 162 11.41 -12.46 13.17
C ASP A 162 11.58 -11.07 12.53
N LEU A 163 10.93 -10.04 13.07
CA LEU A 163 11.04 -8.66 12.58
C LEU A 163 12.45 -8.10 12.82
N ARG A 164 13.16 -7.82 11.75
CA ARG A 164 14.53 -7.29 11.77
C ARG A 164 14.52 -5.76 12.00
N ILE A 165 14.35 -5.38 13.27
CA ILE A 165 14.25 -3.97 13.66
C ILE A 165 15.48 -3.14 13.29
N ASP A 166 16.67 -3.72 13.36
CA ASP A 166 17.91 -3.03 13.01
C ASP A 166 17.93 -2.62 11.52
N GLU A 167 17.29 -3.39 10.65
CA GLU A 167 17.09 -3.02 9.24
C GLU A 167 16.11 -1.86 9.08
N VAL A 168 15.02 -1.87 9.84
CA VAL A 168 14.06 -0.76 9.87
C VAL A 168 14.72 0.54 10.31
N GLU A 169 15.53 0.49 11.38
CA GLU A 169 16.29 1.63 11.90
C GLU A 169 17.24 2.18 10.82
N GLN A 170 18.00 1.32 10.14
CA GLN A 170 18.91 1.72 9.06
C GLN A 170 18.19 2.41 7.89
N TRP A 171 17.03 1.90 7.48
CA TRP A 171 16.25 2.54 6.43
C TRP A 171 15.68 3.89 6.87
N LEU A 172 15.18 4.01 8.09
CA LEU A 172 14.69 5.27 8.62
C LEU A 172 15.80 6.31 8.74
N GLU A 173 16.99 5.92 9.24
CA GLU A 173 18.16 6.80 9.29
C GLU A 173 18.55 7.30 7.90
N ARG A 174 18.57 6.41 6.91
CA ARG A 174 18.93 6.74 5.53
C ARG A 174 17.93 7.68 4.88
N MET A 175 16.63 7.47 5.10
CA MET A 175 15.56 8.24 4.44
C MET A 175 15.24 9.56 5.15
N ALA A 176 15.33 9.60 6.48
CA ALA A 176 14.90 10.73 7.29
C ALA A 176 16.06 11.43 8.04
N GLY A 177 17.20 10.76 8.17
CA GLY A 177 18.39 11.23 8.88
C GLY A 177 18.49 10.70 10.31
N GLU A 178 19.74 10.60 10.80
CA GLU A 178 20.10 10.01 12.11
C GLU A 178 19.41 10.65 13.33
N ARG A 179 18.94 11.89 13.21
CA ARG A 179 18.31 12.65 14.30
C ARG A 179 16.80 12.78 14.15
N ASP A 180 16.21 12.02 13.24
CA ASP A 180 14.76 12.08 13.03
C ASP A 180 14.01 11.56 14.26
N PRO A 181 12.95 12.25 14.74
CA PRO A 181 12.22 11.87 15.95
C PRO A 181 11.52 10.50 15.84
N ARG A 182 11.27 10.01 14.65
CA ARG A 182 10.67 8.69 14.41
C ARG A 182 11.58 7.55 14.87
N LEU A 183 12.91 7.71 14.81
CA LEU A 183 13.86 6.75 15.36
C LEU A 183 13.74 6.63 16.89
N ALA A 184 13.63 7.76 17.58
CA ALA A 184 13.43 7.76 19.03
C ALA A 184 12.07 7.13 19.42
N HIS A 185 11.04 7.38 18.61
CA HIS A 185 9.71 6.78 18.81
C HIS A 185 9.75 5.26 18.62
N LEU A 186 10.39 4.79 17.54
CA LEU A 186 10.58 3.35 17.29
C LEU A 186 11.34 2.67 18.41
N ALA A 187 12.45 3.28 18.87
CA ALA A 187 13.24 2.76 19.98
C ALA A 187 12.44 2.67 21.29
N ALA A 188 11.57 3.66 21.55
CA ALA A 188 10.69 3.63 22.72
C ALA A 188 9.68 2.46 22.63
N LEU A 189 9.07 2.20 21.47
CA LEU A 189 8.17 1.06 21.28
C LEU A 189 8.89 -0.28 21.43
N LYS A 190 10.09 -0.42 20.85
CA LYS A 190 10.94 -1.62 20.97
C LYS A 190 11.26 -1.98 22.43
N ALA A 191 11.42 -0.97 23.29
CA ALA A 191 11.73 -1.20 24.71
C ALA A 191 10.51 -1.70 25.52
N HIS A 192 9.29 -1.64 24.97
CA HIS A 192 8.05 -2.04 25.63
C HIS A 192 7.40 -3.28 24.98
N ALA A 193 7.89 -3.74 23.83
CA ALA A 193 7.45 -4.94 23.15
C ALA A 193 8.26 -6.16 23.61
#